data_493bdaf0b6f2b2bd16a23a8b4e3c433f
#
_entry.id   493bdaf0b6f2b2bd16a23a8b4e3c433f
#
_cell.length_a   1.000
_cell.length_b   1.000
_cell.length_c   1.000
_cell.angle_alpha   90.00
_cell.angle_beta   90.00
_cell.angle_gamma   90.00
#
_symmetry.space_group_name_H-M   'P 1'
#
loop_
_entity.id
_entity.type
_entity.pdbx_description
1 polymer ?
#
loop_
_entity_poly.entity_id
_entity_poly.type
_entity_poly.pdbx_seq_one_letter_code
_entity_poly.pdbx_strand_id
1 'polypeptide(L)'
;MKEHIVKKNDNHELPKNIRQVGDLDLDKRVYIEDYAFSFIKETDIDEDDEGKVGILLGEEKNIQGEIYTFVYAAMEVQNASVYDGKVSFTQETWPLVEANCAAYFPGMSMVGWYLVSSGIRPENNAALERVHSDSIGRYKAFMYVNPTERTEEIYSCFDGGLECLDGYVVYFDKNEQMQRYMADVDSRRKKTAVDEAAVKRYRQIMKENKNEPKAKQQLSIMYALSAVLVIFVLVAGAARLQSEKNAVNNDNVIESGGDYVDNTSAVNATPSAVQDETLNVDLSLIHISEPTRRRG
;
A
#
# COMPACT_ATOMS: atom_id res chain seq x y z
N MET A 1 -42.16 19.63 -42.38
CA MET A 1 -41.12 19.58 -41.39
C MET A 1 -39.92 18.97 -42.08
N LYS A 2 -38.93 19.77 -42.50
CA LYS A 2 -37.74 19.30 -43.22
C LYS A 2 -36.68 19.00 -42.15
N GLU A 3 -36.36 17.72 -41.98
CA GLU A 3 -35.22 17.29 -41.17
C GLU A 3 -33.94 17.79 -41.85
N HIS A 4 -33.25 18.72 -41.17
CA HIS A 4 -31.88 19.07 -41.49
C HIS A 4 -31.01 17.93 -41.01
N ILE A 5 -30.70 17.00 -41.90
CA ILE A 5 -29.59 16.04 -41.74
C ILE A 5 -28.34 16.91 -41.84
N VAL A 6 -27.76 17.24 -40.68
CA VAL A 6 -26.42 17.77 -40.62
C VAL A 6 -25.47 16.63 -41.06
N LYS A 7 -25.05 16.67 -42.32
CA LYS A 7 -23.94 15.85 -42.79
C LYS A 7 -22.71 16.30 -41.99
N LYS A 8 -22.35 15.49 -40.99
CA LYS A 8 -21.02 15.57 -40.36
C LYS A 8 -19.99 15.40 -41.48
N ASN A 9 -19.26 16.46 -41.78
CA ASN A 9 -18.19 16.44 -42.76
C ASN A 9 -17.08 15.57 -42.16
N ASP A 10 -17.01 14.31 -42.56
CA ASP A 10 -15.97 13.35 -42.19
C ASP A 10 -14.66 13.63 -42.97
N ASN A 11 -14.23 14.89 -42.99
CA ASN A 11 -12.85 15.20 -43.35
C ASN A 11 -12.00 14.87 -42.11
N HIS A 12 -11.59 13.63 -41.98
CA HIS A 12 -10.63 13.20 -40.97
C HIS A 12 -9.25 13.74 -41.35
N GLU A 13 -8.97 14.97 -40.97
CA GLU A 13 -7.62 15.49 -41.04
C GLU A 13 -6.80 14.81 -39.95
N LEU A 14 -5.71 14.11 -40.36
CA LEU A 14 -4.72 13.59 -39.43
C LEU A 14 -4.05 14.74 -38.66
N PRO A 15 -3.63 14.53 -37.43
CA PRO A 15 -2.89 15.53 -36.66
C PRO A 15 -1.67 16.03 -37.46
N LYS A 16 -1.44 17.35 -37.45
CA LYS A 16 -0.36 17.99 -38.21
C LYS A 16 0.94 18.11 -37.41
N ASN A 17 0.82 18.27 -36.10
CA ASN A 17 1.97 18.36 -35.20
C ASN A 17 2.24 17.00 -34.63
N ILE A 18 3.16 16.26 -35.26
CA ILE A 18 3.42 14.85 -34.92
C ILE A 18 4.91 14.59 -34.73
N ARG A 19 5.20 13.57 -33.93
CA ARG A 19 6.50 12.91 -33.83
C ARG A 19 6.31 11.41 -34.09
N GLN A 20 6.85 10.93 -35.19
CA GLN A 20 6.87 9.51 -35.50
C GLN A 20 7.97 8.80 -34.72
N VAL A 21 7.70 7.62 -34.22
CA VAL A 21 8.63 6.71 -33.56
C VAL A 21 8.61 5.40 -34.33
N GLY A 22 9.75 4.96 -34.85
CA GLY A 22 9.86 3.77 -35.69
C GLY A 22 9.22 3.92 -37.09
N ASP A 23 8.95 2.80 -37.72
CA ASP A 23 8.28 2.72 -39.02
C ASP A 23 6.80 2.41 -38.82
N LEU A 24 5.93 3.10 -39.55
CA LEU A 24 4.49 2.90 -39.40
C LEU A 24 4.05 1.67 -40.22
N ASP A 25 3.34 0.79 -39.53
CA ASP A 25 2.66 -0.33 -40.17
C ASP A 25 1.58 0.15 -41.16
N LEU A 26 1.37 -0.62 -42.23
CA LEU A 26 0.36 -0.29 -43.22
C LEU A 26 -1.05 -0.64 -42.76
N ASP A 27 -1.20 -1.69 -41.96
CA ASP A 27 -2.52 -2.23 -41.58
C ASP A 27 -3.10 -1.61 -40.33
N LYS A 28 -2.24 -1.18 -39.42
CA LYS A 28 -2.68 -0.58 -38.13
C LYS A 28 -1.76 0.55 -37.67
N ARG A 29 -2.34 1.72 -37.50
CA ARG A 29 -1.60 2.92 -37.07
C ARG A 29 -2.13 3.42 -35.74
N VAL A 30 -1.22 3.59 -34.77
CA VAL A 30 -1.55 4.10 -33.45
C VAL A 30 -1.03 5.53 -33.30
N TYR A 31 -1.93 6.43 -32.99
CA TYR A 31 -1.67 7.84 -32.72
C TYR A 31 -1.97 8.11 -31.24
N ILE A 32 -0.98 8.57 -30.48
CA ILE A 32 -1.13 8.83 -29.05
C ILE A 32 -0.93 10.32 -28.80
N GLU A 33 -1.85 10.93 -28.09
CA GLU A 33 -1.75 12.31 -27.68
C GLU A 33 -0.65 12.48 -26.61
N ASP A 34 0.11 13.57 -26.69
CA ASP A 34 1.34 13.80 -25.90
C ASP A 34 1.10 13.76 -24.37
N TYR A 35 0.01 14.34 -23.87
CA TYR A 35 -0.30 14.26 -22.44
C TYR A 35 -0.62 12.84 -21.98
N ALA A 36 -1.33 12.06 -22.81
CA ALA A 36 -1.60 10.65 -22.51
C ALA A 36 -0.30 9.84 -22.51
N PHE A 37 0.55 10.07 -23.50
CA PHE A 37 1.86 9.44 -23.63
C PHE A 37 2.78 9.78 -22.42
N SER A 38 2.88 11.06 -22.08
CA SER A 38 3.69 11.52 -20.95
C SER A 38 3.18 10.96 -19.62
N PHE A 39 1.86 10.94 -19.41
CA PHE A 39 1.25 10.38 -18.22
C PHE A 39 1.64 8.91 -17.99
N ILE A 40 1.62 8.09 -19.06
CA ILE A 40 2.01 6.68 -18.97
C ILE A 40 3.50 6.55 -18.63
N LYS A 41 4.37 7.32 -19.29
CA LYS A 41 5.82 7.28 -19.08
C LYS A 41 6.25 7.77 -17.68
N GLU A 42 5.51 8.71 -17.12
CA GLU A 42 5.76 9.28 -15.79
C GLU A 42 5.04 8.50 -14.67
N THR A 43 4.44 7.35 -15.01
CA THR A 43 3.83 6.49 -14.01
C THR A 43 4.90 5.83 -13.15
N ASP A 44 4.93 6.18 -11.87
CA ASP A 44 5.80 5.57 -10.88
C ASP A 44 5.26 4.20 -10.47
N ILE A 45 6.17 3.24 -10.31
CA ILE A 45 5.89 1.92 -9.75
C ILE A 45 6.34 1.95 -8.29
N ASP A 46 5.44 1.64 -7.36
CA ASP A 46 5.77 1.56 -5.93
C ASP A 46 6.75 0.40 -5.67
N GLU A 47 7.56 0.50 -4.60
CA GLU A 47 8.61 -0.48 -4.29
C GLU A 47 8.09 -1.93 -4.14
N ASP A 48 6.83 -2.08 -3.74
CA ASP A 48 6.18 -3.38 -3.51
C ASP A 48 5.40 -3.89 -4.74
N ASP A 49 5.31 -3.10 -5.83
CA ASP A 49 4.57 -3.44 -7.04
C ASP A 49 5.51 -3.92 -8.16
N GLU A 50 5.09 -4.91 -8.93
CA GLU A 50 5.79 -5.35 -10.14
C GLU A 50 5.46 -4.51 -11.38
N GLY A 51 4.42 -3.68 -11.31
CA GLY A 51 4.00 -2.80 -12.37
C GLY A 51 2.68 -2.08 -12.10
N LYS A 52 2.34 -1.17 -12.98
CA LYS A 52 1.07 -0.43 -12.99
C LYS A 52 0.34 -0.66 -14.32
N VAL A 53 -0.96 -0.75 -14.22
CA VAL A 53 -1.85 -0.95 -15.38
C VAL A 53 -2.82 0.21 -15.52
N GLY A 54 -3.17 0.49 -16.77
CA GLY A 54 -4.21 1.45 -17.08
C GLY A 54 -4.89 1.17 -18.40
N ILE A 55 -5.87 1.96 -18.74
CA ILE A 55 -6.59 1.89 -20.01
C ILE A 55 -6.29 3.09 -20.90
N LEU A 56 -6.38 2.85 -22.20
CA LEU A 56 -6.26 3.84 -23.25
C LEU A 56 -7.67 4.18 -23.76
N LEU A 57 -7.97 5.47 -23.81
CA LEU A 57 -9.27 5.99 -24.21
C LEU A 57 -9.14 6.82 -25.48
N GLY A 58 -10.13 6.71 -26.35
CA GLY A 58 -10.10 7.43 -27.62
C GLY A 58 -11.11 6.91 -28.62
N GLU A 59 -10.70 6.80 -29.87
CA GLU A 59 -11.55 6.28 -30.96
C GLU A 59 -10.75 5.49 -31.99
N GLU A 60 -11.39 4.54 -32.67
CA GLU A 60 -10.86 3.84 -33.82
C GLU A 60 -11.56 4.30 -35.09
N LYS A 61 -10.80 4.57 -36.15
CA LYS A 61 -11.31 5.02 -37.46
C LYS A 61 -10.76 4.16 -38.56
N ASN A 62 -11.61 3.84 -39.53
CA ASN A 62 -11.16 3.29 -40.79
C ASN A 62 -10.99 4.42 -41.81
N ILE A 63 -9.76 4.67 -42.22
CA ILE A 63 -9.41 5.70 -43.20
C ILE A 63 -8.78 5.00 -44.42
N GLN A 64 -9.49 4.99 -45.52
CA GLN A 64 -9.07 4.39 -46.77
C GLN A 64 -8.72 2.88 -46.70
N GLY A 65 -9.38 2.15 -45.78
CA GLY A 65 -9.16 0.72 -45.58
C GLY A 65 -8.16 0.38 -44.48
N GLU A 66 -7.41 1.34 -43.99
CA GLU A 66 -6.46 1.19 -42.88
C GLU A 66 -7.12 1.55 -41.54
N ILE A 67 -6.75 0.86 -40.45
CA ILE A 67 -7.27 1.10 -39.10
C ILE A 67 -6.36 2.08 -38.36
N TYR A 68 -6.94 3.21 -37.97
CA TYR A 68 -6.28 4.22 -37.15
C TYR A 68 -6.84 4.17 -35.75
N THR A 69 -6.00 3.95 -34.76
CA THR A 69 -6.34 4.03 -33.34
C THR A 69 -5.81 5.36 -32.80
N PHE A 70 -6.74 6.26 -32.42
CA PHE A 70 -6.41 7.52 -31.76
C PHE A 70 -6.58 7.37 -30.27
N VAL A 71 -5.48 7.50 -29.53
CA VAL A 71 -5.48 7.52 -28.07
C VAL A 71 -5.48 8.97 -27.62
N TYR A 72 -6.58 9.44 -27.04
CA TYR A 72 -6.74 10.79 -26.53
C TYR A 72 -6.42 10.91 -25.05
N ALA A 73 -6.61 9.82 -24.28
CA ALA A 73 -6.35 9.83 -22.86
C ALA A 73 -5.84 8.48 -22.36
N ALA A 74 -5.16 8.53 -21.25
CA ALA A 74 -4.73 7.37 -20.47
C ALA A 74 -5.20 7.50 -19.02
N MET A 75 -5.64 6.40 -18.41
CA MET A 75 -6.18 6.40 -17.07
C MET A 75 -5.67 5.20 -16.27
N GLU A 76 -5.23 5.42 -15.04
CA GLU A 76 -4.84 4.35 -14.13
C GLU A 76 -6.05 3.47 -13.77
N VAL A 77 -5.82 2.16 -13.70
CA VAL A 77 -6.81 1.19 -13.24
C VAL A 77 -6.58 0.90 -11.77
N GLN A 78 -7.61 1.12 -10.96
CA GLN A 78 -7.64 0.70 -9.57
C GLN A 78 -8.16 -0.73 -9.47
N ASN A 79 -7.73 -1.45 -8.40
CA ASN A 79 -8.10 -2.85 -8.18
C ASN A 79 -7.68 -3.81 -9.31
N ALA A 80 -6.57 -3.50 -9.96
CA ALA A 80 -5.81 -4.44 -10.76
C ALA A 80 -4.55 -4.84 -10.00
N SER A 81 -4.10 -6.07 -10.17
CA SER A 81 -2.84 -6.52 -9.60
C SER A 81 -1.86 -6.93 -10.70
N VAL A 82 -0.60 -6.58 -10.46
CA VAL A 82 0.54 -7.00 -11.28
C VAL A 82 1.46 -7.77 -10.33
N TYR A 83 1.41 -9.09 -10.40
CA TYR A 83 2.12 -9.97 -9.48
C TYR A 83 2.52 -11.30 -10.15
N ASP A 84 3.70 -11.81 -9.81
CA ASP A 84 4.25 -13.08 -10.34
C ASP A 84 4.19 -13.14 -11.89
N GLY A 85 4.57 -12.05 -12.54
CA GLY A 85 4.58 -11.95 -14.00
C GLY A 85 3.20 -11.91 -14.66
N LYS A 86 2.13 -11.70 -13.90
CA LYS A 86 0.74 -11.72 -14.37
C LYS A 86 0.01 -10.43 -14.05
N VAL A 87 -0.90 -10.07 -14.93
CA VAL A 87 -1.86 -9.00 -14.72
C VAL A 87 -3.23 -9.61 -14.46
N SER A 88 -3.95 -9.14 -13.46
CA SER A 88 -5.32 -9.55 -13.19
C SER A 88 -6.21 -8.38 -12.84
N PHE A 89 -7.45 -8.43 -13.33
CA PHE A 89 -8.52 -7.48 -13.04
C PHE A 89 -9.55 -8.13 -12.12
N THR A 90 -10.02 -7.41 -11.11
CA THR A 90 -11.11 -7.88 -10.23
C THR A 90 -12.47 -7.54 -10.81
N GLN A 91 -13.54 -8.10 -10.26
CA GLN A 91 -14.90 -7.73 -10.66
C GLN A 91 -15.22 -6.25 -10.38
N GLU A 92 -14.56 -5.65 -9.39
CA GLU A 92 -14.75 -4.25 -9.02
C GLU A 92 -14.00 -3.27 -9.92
N THR A 93 -13.07 -3.76 -10.73
CA THR A 93 -12.25 -2.94 -11.63
C THR A 93 -13.11 -2.19 -12.64
N TRP A 94 -13.99 -2.89 -13.34
CA TRP A 94 -14.74 -2.33 -14.47
C TRP A 94 -15.75 -1.26 -14.09
N PRO A 95 -16.58 -1.42 -13.03
CA PRO A 95 -17.45 -0.33 -12.55
C PRO A 95 -16.68 0.94 -12.17
N LEU A 96 -15.47 0.82 -11.60
CA LEU A 96 -14.63 1.98 -11.28
C LEU A 96 -14.06 2.63 -12.54
N VAL A 97 -13.65 1.83 -13.52
CA VAL A 97 -13.21 2.31 -14.82
C VAL A 97 -14.33 3.11 -15.49
N GLU A 98 -15.54 2.56 -15.56
CA GLU A 98 -16.71 3.25 -16.15
C GLU A 98 -17.04 4.57 -15.44
N ALA A 99 -17.05 4.57 -14.11
CA ALA A 99 -17.31 5.76 -13.32
C ALA A 99 -16.25 6.87 -13.57
N ASN A 100 -14.99 6.51 -13.62
CA ASN A 100 -13.89 7.43 -13.91
C ASN A 100 -13.93 7.93 -15.36
N CYS A 101 -14.23 7.07 -16.33
CA CYS A 101 -14.42 7.47 -17.72
C CYS A 101 -15.54 8.50 -17.85
N ALA A 102 -16.68 8.25 -17.21
CA ALA A 102 -17.81 9.17 -17.24
C ALA A 102 -17.48 10.54 -16.59
N ALA A 103 -16.66 10.54 -15.54
CA ALA A 103 -16.28 11.75 -14.81
C ALA A 103 -15.24 12.61 -15.54
N TYR A 104 -14.22 12.00 -16.13
CA TYR A 104 -13.07 12.72 -16.71
C TYR A 104 -13.09 12.76 -18.23
N PHE A 105 -13.59 11.71 -18.89
CA PHE A 105 -13.46 11.48 -20.32
C PHE A 105 -14.82 11.13 -20.98
N PRO A 106 -15.86 11.93 -20.77
CA PRO A 106 -17.18 11.62 -21.31
C PRO A 106 -17.13 11.53 -22.84
N GLY A 107 -17.75 10.47 -23.37
CA GLY A 107 -17.85 10.23 -24.81
C GLY A 107 -16.64 9.53 -25.46
N MET A 108 -15.58 9.24 -24.71
CA MET A 108 -14.46 8.42 -25.18
C MET A 108 -14.75 6.93 -24.97
N SER A 109 -14.22 6.12 -25.88
CA SER A 109 -14.31 4.66 -25.81
C SER A 109 -12.95 4.07 -25.43
N MET A 110 -12.95 2.88 -24.83
CA MET A 110 -11.72 2.14 -24.58
C MET A 110 -11.16 1.62 -25.91
N VAL A 111 -9.94 2.07 -26.24
CA VAL A 111 -9.23 1.67 -27.48
C VAL A 111 -8.02 0.79 -27.17
N GLY A 112 -7.69 0.58 -25.90
CA GLY A 112 -6.58 -0.25 -25.49
C GLY A 112 -6.31 -0.18 -23.99
N TRP A 113 -5.15 -0.68 -23.63
CA TRP A 113 -4.62 -0.65 -22.28
C TRP A 113 -3.12 -0.45 -22.27
N TYR A 114 -2.55 -0.18 -21.10
CA TYR A 114 -1.11 -0.09 -20.95
C TYR A 114 -0.62 -0.83 -19.71
N LEU A 115 0.63 -1.26 -19.75
CA LEU A 115 1.37 -1.82 -18.64
C LEU A 115 2.71 -1.10 -18.52
N VAL A 116 3.00 -0.57 -17.34
CA VAL A 116 4.32 -0.05 -16.96
C VAL A 116 4.95 -1.07 -16.04
N SER A 117 6.03 -1.72 -16.46
CA SER A 117 6.71 -2.76 -15.68
C SER A 117 8.16 -2.93 -16.14
N SER A 118 9.06 -3.17 -15.18
CA SER A 118 10.45 -3.56 -15.49
C SER A 118 10.67 -5.07 -15.47
N GLY A 119 9.76 -5.82 -14.86
CA GLY A 119 9.89 -7.27 -14.63
C GLY A 119 9.11 -8.15 -15.60
N ILE A 120 8.05 -7.60 -16.22
CA ILE A 120 7.16 -8.34 -17.12
C ILE A 120 7.42 -7.89 -18.55
N ARG A 121 7.69 -8.84 -19.44
CA ARG A 121 7.84 -8.57 -20.87
C ARG A 121 6.67 -9.13 -21.64
N PRO A 122 6.19 -8.42 -22.69
CA PRO A 122 5.07 -8.88 -23.50
C PRO A 122 5.42 -10.05 -24.42
N GLU A 123 6.67 -10.14 -24.89
CA GLU A 123 7.08 -11.13 -25.88
C GLU A 123 6.91 -12.56 -25.34
N ASN A 124 6.19 -13.37 -26.08
CA ASN A 124 5.91 -14.77 -25.74
C ASN A 124 5.23 -14.96 -24.38
N ASN A 125 4.51 -13.95 -23.90
CA ASN A 125 3.80 -14.01 -22.63
C ASN A 125 2.32 -14.39 -22.83
N ALA A 126 2.06 -15.68 -22.82
CA ALA A 126 0.70 -16.22 -22.99
C ALA A 126 -0.30 -15.75 -21.91
N ALA A 127 0.18 -15.33 -20.71
CA ALA A 127 -0.69 -14.77 -19.70
C ALA A 127 -1.16 -13.36 -20.07
N LEU A 128 -0.28 -12.51 -20.59
CA LEU A 128 -0.64 -11.18 -21.11
C LEU A 128 -1.53 -11.26 -22.35
N GLU A 129 -1.25 -12.16 -23.29
CA GLU A 129 -2.12 -12.39 -24.45
C GLU A 129 -3.54 -12.76 -24.04
N ARG A 130 -3.67 -13.63 -23.04
CA ARG A 130 -4.97 -14.03 -22.52
C ARG A 130 -5.69 -12.86 -21.85
N VAL A 131 -5.02 -12.09 -21.01
CA VAL A 131 -5.59 -10.89 -20.39
C VAL A 131 -6.03 -9.89 -21.45
N HIS A 132 -5.19 -9.64 -22.45
CA HIS A 132 -5.51 -8.76 -23.57
C HIS A 132 -6.77 -9.21 -24.30
N SER A 133 -6.85 -10.49 -24.67
CA SER A 133 -7.97 -11.04 -25.44
C SER A 133 -9.26 -11.10 -24.64
N ASP A 134 -9.21 -11.54 -23.37
CA ASP A 134 -10.39 -11.86 -22.58
C ASP A 134 -10.96 -10.64 -21.85
N SER A 135 -10.09 -9.72 -21.40
CA SER A 135 -10.51 -8.59 -20.56
C SER A 135 -10.62 -7.28 -21.32
N ILE A 136 -9.80 -7.06 -22.34
CA ILE A 136 -9.71 -5.79 -23.07
C ILE A 136 -10.35 -5.88 -24.44
N GLY A 137 -9.98 -6.91 -25.20
CA GLY A 137 -10.44 -7.16 -26.55
C GLY A 137 -9.29 -7.31 -27.53
N ARG A 138 -9.36 -8.39 -28.31
CA ARG A 138 -8.27 -8.86 -29.17
C ARG A 138 -7.67 -7.81 -30.11
N TYR A 139 -8.49 -6.91 -30.64
CA TYR A 139 -8.05 -5.94 -31.64
C TYR A 139 -7.68 -4.57 -31.08
N LYS A 140 -7.67 -4.44 -29.75
CA LYS A 140 -7.32 -3.20 -29.06
C LYS A 140 -5.79 -3.00 -29.03
N ALA A 141 -5.35 -1.78 -28.84
CA ALA A 141 -3.93 -1.49 -28.68
C ALA A 141 -3.45 -1.87 -27.27
N PHE A 142 -2.21 -2.34 -27.18
CA PHE A 142 -1.53 -2.56 -25.91
C PHE A 142 -0.22 -1.77 -25.90
N MET A 143 -0.05 -0.84 -24.99
CA MET A 143 1.19 -0.10 -24.80
C MET A 143 1.96 -0.64 -23.62
N TYR A 144 3.20 -1.03 -23.86
CA TYR A 144 4.14 -1.45 -22.84
C TYR A 144 5.22 -0.40 -22.62
N VAL A 145 5.52 -0.09 -21.36
CA VAL A 145 6.59 0.82 -20.98
C VAL A 145 7.49 0.13 -19.97
N ASN A 146 8.79 0.08 -20.28
CA ASN A 146 9.81 -0.35 -19.36
C ASN A 146 10.58 0.86 -18.83
N PRO A 147 10.35 1.30 -17.58
CA PRO A 147 11.00 2.49 -17.03
C PRO A 147 12.51 2.31 -16.81
N THR A 148 12.96 1.08 -16.57
CA THR A 148 14.39 0.78 -16.37
C THR A 148 15.17 0.86 -17.69
N GLU A 149 14.64 0.27 -18.75
CA GLU A 149 15.25 0.27 -20.09
C GLU A 149 14.91 1.54 -20.88
N ARG A 150 13.91 2.30 -20.42
CA ARG A 150 13.39 3.50 -21.09
C ARG A 150 12.89 3.20 -22.48
N THR A 151 12.18 2.07 -22.61
CA THR A 151 11.56 1.64 -23.87
C THR A 151 10.05 1.78 -23.79
N GLU A 152 9.46 2.19 -24.90
CA GLU A 152 8.02 2.26 -25.09
C GLU A 152 7.67 1.51 -26.37
N GLU A 153 6.82 0.52 -26.26
CA GLU A 153 6.44 -0.40 -27.32
C GLU A 153 4.92 -0.50 -27.42
N ILE A 154 4.42 -0.63 -28.62
CA ILE A 154 3.00 -0.83 -28.85
C ILE A 154 2.79 -2.18 -29.49
N TYR A 155 1.87 -2.92 -28.96
CA TYR A 155 1.48 -4.24 -29.41
C TYR A 155 0.07 -4.23 -29.97
N SER A 156 -0.18 -5.12 -30.91
CA SER A 156 -1.52 -5.42 -31.41
C SER A 156 -1.64 -6.90 -31.66
N CYS A 157 -2.87 -7.44 -31.56
CA CYS A 157 -3.12 -8.82 -31.91
C CYS A 157 -3.31 -8.95 -33.42
N PHE A 158 -2.51 -9.82 -34.02
CA PHE A 158 -2.66 -10.36 -35.35
C PHE A 158 -3.02 -11.85 -35.28
N ASP A 159 -3.02 -12.54 -36.41
CA ASP A 159 -3.41 -13.97 -36.46
C ASP A 159 -2.50 -14.87 -35.62
N GLY A 160 -1.25 -14.47 -35.41
CA GLY A 160 -0.23 -15.21 -34.66
C GLY A 160 -0.22 -14.94 -33.14
N GLY A 161 -0.95 -13.93 -32.65
CA GLY A 161 -0.91 -13.51 -31.26
C GLY A 161 -0.63 -12.02 -31.08
N LEU A 162 -0.06 -11.65 -29.93
CA LEU A 162 0.30 -10.27 -29.62
C LEU A 162 1.67 -9.94 -30.20
N GLU A 163 1.70 -9.05 -31.20
CA GLU A 163 2.92 -8.66 -31.92
C GLU A 163 3.23 -7.18 -31.69
N CYS A 164 4.52 -6.85 -31.56
CA CYS A 164 4.99 -5.48 -31.47
C CYS A 164 4.85 -4.79 -32.84
N LEU A 165 4.28 -3.59 -32.84
CA LEU A 165 4.25 -2.73 -34.01
C LEU A 165 5.63 -2.11 -34.23
N ASP A 166 6.04 -1.94 -35.48
CA ASP A 166 7.32 -1.34 -35.85
C ASP A 166 7.42 0.14 -35.47
N GLY A 167 6.26 0.79 -35.26
CA GLY A 167 6.23 2.18 -34.84
C GLY A 167 4.85 2.73 -34.50
N TYR A 168 4.84 3.98 -34.05
CA TYR A 168 3.64 4.71 -33.66
C TYR A 168 3.87 6.23 -33.83
N VAL A 169 2.81 7.00 -33.65
CA VAL A 169 2.85 8.46 -33.76
C VAL A 169 2.45 9.09 -32.44
N VAL A 170 3.27 10.00 -31.92
CA VAL A 170 2.88 10.92 -30.84
C VAL A 170 2.48 12.24 -31.50
N TYR A 171 1.30 12.77 -31.13
CA TYR A 171 0.83 14.05 -31.65
C TYR A 171 0.51 15.02 -30.52
N PHE A 172 0.59 16.30 -30.85
CA PHE A 172 0.46 17.40 -29.90
C PHE A 172 -0.81 18.18 -30.21
N ASP A 173 -1.77 18.13 -29.30
CA ASP A 173 -3.00 18.87 -29.37
C ASP A 173 -3.39 19.39 -27.98
N LYS A 174 -4.35 20.32 -27.93
CA LYS A 174 -4.86 20.84 -26.66
C LYS A 174 -5.79 19.80 -26.03
N ASN A 175 -5.41 19.28 -24.85
CA ASN A 175 -6.16 18.24 -24.16
C ASN A 175 -6.48 18.63 -22.71
N GLU A 176 -7.52 19.44 -22.55
CA GLU A 176 -7.94 19.92 -21.21
C GLU A 176 -8.44 18.79 -20.31
N GLN A 177 -9.03 17.75 -20.88
CA GLN A 177 -9.54 16.61 -20.10
C GLN A 177 -8.38 15.83 -19.47
N MET A 178 -7.35 15.52 -20.25
CA MET A 178 -6.18 14.81 -19.75
C MET A 178 -5.39 15.64 -18.75
N GLN A 179 -5.21 16.94 -19.00
CA GLN A 179 -4.55 17.84 -18.06
C GLN A 179 -5.26 17.89 -16.70
N ARG A 180 -6.60 17.98 -16.71
CA ARG A 180 -7.41 17.95 -15.48
C ARG A 180 -7.26 16.63 -14.75
N TYR A 181 -7.31 15.51 -15.45
CA TYR A 181 -7.11 14.18 -14.87
C TYR A 181 -5.73 14.04 -14.22
N MET A 182 -4.66 14.44 -14.93
CA MET A 182 -3.28 14.43 -14.41
C MET A 182 -3.16 15.25 -13.12
N ALA A 183 -3.72 16.48 -13.10
CA ALA A 183 -3.69 17.34 -11.93
C ALA A 183 -4.41 16.72 -10.71
N ASP A 184 -5.51 16.02 -10.94
CA ASP A 184 -6.26 15.32 -9.89
C ASP A 184 -5.51 14.07 -9.38
N VAL A 185 -4.87 13.31 -10.27
CA VAL A 185 -4.01 12.18 -9.90
C VAL A 185 -2.84 12.66 -9.05
N ASP A 186 -2.14 13.71 -9.47
CA ASP A 186 -1.02 14.28 -8.72
C ASP A 186 -1.44 14.78 -7.34
N SER A 187 -2.62 15.39 -7.26
CA SER A 187 -3.16 15.86 -5.98
C SER A 187 -3.48 14.71 -5.04
N ARG A 188 -3.99 13.60 -5.56
CA ARG A 188 -4.25 12.37 -4.78
C ARG A 188 -2.95 11.71 -4.32
N ARG A 189 -1.97 11.55 -5.19
CA ARG A 189 -0.64 10.98 -4.87
C ARG A 189 0.05 11.79 -3.76
N LYS A 190 0.04 13.13 -3.85
CA LYS A 190 0.60 14.01 -2.81
C LYS A 190 -0.11 13.85 -1.47
N LYS A 191 -1.44 13.72 -1.46
CA LYS A 191 -2.21 13.46 -0.22
C LYS A 191 -1.82 12.13 0.40
N THR A 192 -1.80 11.06 -0.37
CA THR A 192 -1.44 9.71 0.11
C THR A 192 -0.03 9.69 0.68
N ALA A 193 0.94 10.31 -0.02
CA ALA A 193 2.32 10.41 0.47
C ALA A 193 2.45 11.16 1.80
N VAL A 194 1.66 12.23 2.01
CA VAL A 194 1.62 12.96 3.30
C VAL A 194 1.02 12.10 4.39
N ASP A 195 -0.06 11.39 4.13
CA ASP A 195 -0.71 10.51 5.09
C ASP A 195 0.18 9.33 5.48
N GLU A 196 0.86 8.71 4.53
CA GLU A 196 1.83 7.64 4.78
C GLU A 196 3.04 8.12 5.59
N ALA A 197 3.57 9.30 5.28
CA ALA A 197 4.66 9.89 6.06
C ALA A 197 4.23 10.18 7.51
N ALA A 198 2.98 10.64 7.71
CA ALA A 198 2.41 10.85 9.04
C ALA A 198 2.27 9.52 9.80
N VAL A 199 1.77 8.46 9.14
CA VAL A 199 1.64 7.12 9.73
C VAL A 199 3.02 6.51 10.05
N LYS A 200 4.01 6.65 9.17
CA LYS A 200 5.39 6.21 9.43
C LYS A 200 5.98 6.92 10.65
N ARG A 201 5.83 8.23 10.75
CA ARG A 201 6.28 9.02 11.92
C ARG A 201 5.58 8.58 13.20
N TYR A 202 4.26 8.38 13.16
CA TYR A 202 3.51 7.89 14.31
C TYR A 202 3.99 6.52 14.78
N ARG A 203 4.19 5.57 13.85
CA ARG A 203 4.74 4.24 14.16
C ARG A 203 6.15 4.31 14.76
N GLN A 204 6.96 5.25 14.30
CA GLN A 204 8.32 5.46 14.79
C GLN A 204 8.30 6.00 16.23
N ILE A 205 7.48 7.01 16.51
CA ILE A 205 7.27 7.56 17.87
C ILE A 205 6.75 6.48 18.82
N MET A 206 5.81 5.63 18.36
CA MET A 206 5.28 4.53 19.17
C MET A 206 6.31 3.44 19.46
N LYS A 207 7.25 3.18 18.54
CA LYS A 207 8.38 2.25 18.75
C LYS A 207 9.41 2.82 19.73
N GLU A 208 9.74 4.10 19.62
CA GLU A 208 10.66 4.80 20.52
C GLU A 208 10.08 4.86 21.96
N ASN A 209 8.80 5.20 22.12
CA ASN A 209 8.13 5.20 23.42
C ASN A 209 8.01 3.81 24.05
N LYS A 210 7.94 2.73 23.28
CA LYS A 210 7.95 1.36 23.80
C LYS A 210 9.32 0.92 24.33
N ASN A 211 10.41 1.50 23.86
CA ASN A 211 11.74 1.15 24.25
C ASN A 211 12.27 1.94 25.47
N GLU A 212 11.70 3.11 25.78
CA GLU A 212 12.11 3.92 26.93
C GLU A 212 11.72 3.36 28.34
N PRO A 213 10.55 2.75 28.57
CA PRO A 213 10.17 2.37 29.92
C PRO A 213 10.98 1.22 30.50
N LYS A 214 11.55 0.32 29.66
CA LYS A 214 12.30 -0.86 30.14
C LYS A 214 13.63 -0.52 30.76
N ALA A 215 14.37 0.45 30.25
CA ALA A 215 15.66 0.85 30.79
C ALA A 215 15.53 1.58 32.14
N LYS A 216 14.55 2.50 32.28
CA LYS A 216 14.27 3.20 33.52
C LYS A 216 13.71 2.27 34.60
N GLN A 217 12.89 1.29 34.22
CA GLN A 217 12.34 0.31 35.14
C GLN A 217 13.40 -0.68 35.64
N GLN A 218 14.33 -1.11 34.80
CA GLN A 218 15.47 -1.95 35.22
C GLN A 218 16.41 -1.22 36.16
N LEU A 219 16.72 0.07 35.94
CA LEU A 219 17.53 0.85 36.86
C LEU A 219 16.83 0.99 38.23
N SER A 220 15.54 1.28 38.28
CA SER A 220 14.76 1.38 39.49
C SER A 220 14.73 0.08 40.29
N ILE A 221 14.62 -1.06 39.63
CA ILE A 221 14.65 -2.39 40.28
C ILE A 221 16.06 -2.68 40.83
N MET A 222 17.13 -2.32 40.14
CA MET A 222 18.50 -2.47 40.64
C MET A 222 18.77 -1.63 41.86
N TYR A 223 18.30 -0.39 41.93
CA TYR A 223 18.42 0.45 43.13
C TYR A 223 17.61 -0.09 44.28
N ALA A 224 16.40 -0.60 44.05
CA ALA A 224 15.59 -1.23 45.10
C ALA A 224 16.25 -2.48 45.68
N LEU A 225 16.84 -3.34 44.83
CA LEU A 225 17.57 -4.53 45.28
C LEU A 225 18.82 -4.17 46.07
N SER A 226 19.58 -3.14 45.65
CA SER A 226 20.78 -2.69 46.37
C SER A 226 20.45 -2.13 47.76
N ALA A 227 19.33 -1.36 47.89
CA ALA A 227 18.84 -0.84 49.15
C ALA A 227 18.45 -1.96 50.15
N VAL A 228 17.79 -3.02 49.66
CA VAL A 228 17.41 -4.18 50.47
C VAL A 228 18.67 -4.93 50.95
N LEU A 229 19.69 -5.06 50.13
CA LEU A 229 20.96 -5.73 50.48
C LEU A 229 21.70 -4.96 51.53
N VAL A 230 21.75 -3.62 51.47
CA VAL A 230 22.36 -2.77 52.50
C VAL A 230 21.63 -2.91 53.83
N ILE A 231 20.30 -2.90 53.85
CA ILE A 231 19.50 -3.11 55.06
C ILE A 231 19.78 -4.48 55.68
N PHE A 232 19.88 -5.53 54.84
CA PHE A 232 20.18 -6.88 55.30
C PHE A 232 21.53 -6.99 55.95
N VAL A 233 22.57 -6.34 55.41
CA VAL A 233 23.92 -6.28 55.97
C VAL A 233 23.94 -5.54 57.33
N LEU A 234 23.20 -4.43 57.44
CA LEU A 234 23.07 -3.67 58.68
C LEU A 234 22.38 -4.47 59.79
N VAL A 235 21.30 -5.20 59.44
CA VAL A 235 20.57 -6.04 60.42
C VAL A 235 21.43 -7.24 60.86
N ALA A 236 22.10 -7.90 59.90
CA ALA A 236 23.00 -9.00 60.24
C ALA A 236 24.19 -8.55 61.08
N GLY A 237 24.75 -7.36 60.81
CA GLY A 237 25.80 -6.73 61.61
C GLY A 237 25.34 -6.39 63.04
N ALA A 238 24.16 -5.83 63.20
CA ALA A 238 23.58 -5.55 64.48
C ALA A 238 23.27 -6.81 65.30
N ALA A 239 22.77 -7.87 64.61
CA ALA A 239 22.54 -9.16 65.27
C ALA A 239 23.83 -9.82 65.76
N ARG A 240 24.96 -9.71 65.06
CA ARG A 240 26.28 -10.20 65.51
C ARG A 240 26.79 -9.41 66.74
N LEU A 241 26.67 -8.09 66.74
CA LEU A 241 27.04 -7.24 67.87
C LEU A 241 26.21 -7.52 69.13
N GLN A 242 24.93 -7.88 68.93
CA GLN A 242 24.07 -8.29 70.04
C GLN A 242 24.41 -9.68 70.55
N SER A 243 24.82 -10.61 69.69
CA SER A 243 25.27 -11.94 70.04
C SER A 243 26.56 -11.89 70.86
N GLU A 244 27.54 -11.02 70.51
CA GLU A 244 28.75 -10.83 71.30
C GLU A 244 28.48 -10.22 72.66
N LYS A 245 27.53 -9.27 72.80
CA LYS A 245 27.13 -8.70 74.11
C LYS A 245 26.46 -9.73 74.98
N ASN A 246 25.66 -10.66 74.39
CA ASN A 246 24.98 -11.70 75.20
C ASN A 246 25.99 -12.86 75.57
N ALA A 247 27.07 -13.05 74.87
CA ALA A 247 28.11 -14.02 75.26
C ALA A 247 28.97 -13.56 76.47
N VAL A 248 29.13 -12.25 76.66
CA VAL A 248 29.86 -11.69 77.80
C VAL A 248 29.04 -11.68 79.08
N ASN A 249 27.69 -11.80 79.06
CA ASN A 249 26.84 -11.76 80.25
C ASN A 249 26.40 -13.12 80.80
N ASN A 250 26.91 -14.26 80.18
CA ASN A 250 26.44 -15.58 80.59
C ASN A 250 27.45 -16.41 81.39
N ASP A 251 28.45 -15.74 82.03
CA ASP A 251 29.36 -16.38 82.96
C ASP A 251 28.98 -16.09 84.47
N ASN A 252 27.75 -16.23 84.81
CA ASN A 252 27.40 -16.40 86.24
C ASN A 252 25.93 -16.83 86.35
N VAL A 253 25.70 -18.02 86.71
CA VAL A 253 24.74 -18.57 87.71
C VAL A 253 24.44 -20.02 87.38
N ILE A 254 24.92 -20.82 88.26
CA ILE A 254 24.65 -22.28 88.42
C ILE A 254 23.35 -22.45 89.23
N GLU A 255 22.71 -23.57 88.93
CA GLU A 255 21.81 -24.40 89.76
C GLU A 255 20.31 -24.22 89.62
N SER A 256 19.77 -25.33 89.41
CA SER A 256 18.77 -26.15 90.08
C SER A 256 17.38 -26.25 89.37
N GLY A 257 17.12 -27.48 89.07
CA GLY A 257 15.92 -28.22 89.47
C GLY A 257 14.71 -28.27 88.52
N GLY A 258 14.44 -29.44 88.07
CA GLY A 258 13.09 -30.00 88.11
C GLY A 258 12.29 -30.06 86.80
N ASP A 259 12.38 -31.19 86.28
CA ASP A 259 11.36 -32.16 85.92
C ASP A 259 10.06 -31.77 85.23
N TYR A 260 9.75 -32.61 84.34
CA TYR A 260 8.44 -33.16 83.85
C TYR A 260 7.86 -32.57 82.55
N VAL A 261 7.98 -33.38 81.48
CA VAL A 261 6.98 -34.27 80.83
C VAL A 261 5.78 -33.48 80.19
N ASP A 262 5.42 -33.60 79.07
CA ASP A 262 5.10 -34.64 78.10
C ASP A 262 4.25 -34.08 76.94
N ASN A 263 4.42 -34.66 75.88
CA ASN A 263 3.44 -35.03 74.85
C ASN A 263 2.71 -33.99 73.95
N THR A 264 2.95 -34.27 72.82
CA THR A 264 2.22 -34.88 71.69
C THR A 264 1.66 -33.95 70.62
N SER A 265 2.03 -34.37 69.46
CA SER A 265 1.27 -34.59 68.25
C SER A 265 0.90 -33.39 67.42
N ALA A 266 1.59 -33.30 66.32
CA ALA A 266 1.24 -33.77 65.01
C ALA A 266 -0.05 -33.19 64.44
N VAL A 267 0.04 -32.63 63.30
CA VAL A 267 -0.53 -33.16 62.05
C VAL A 267 -0.64 -32.01 60.99
N ASN A 268 0.03 -32.22 59.95
CA ASN A 268 -0.27 -31.96 58.54
C ASN A 268 -1.53 -31.13 58.21
N ALA A 269 -1.38 -30.18 57.33
CA ALA A 269 -2.02 -30.28 55.98
C ALA A 269 -1.70 -29.04 55.14
N THR A 270 -1.01 -29.27 54.03
CA THR A 270 -1.20 -28.62 52.74
C THR A 270 -2.47 -29.24 52.11
N PRO A 271 -3.08 -28.78 51.04
CA PRO A 271 -2.85 -27.70 50.08
C PRO A 271 -4.12 -27.02 49.52
N SER A 272 -3.88 -26.27 48.46
CA SER A 272 -4.84 -25.94 47.38
C SER A 272 -5.76 -24.75 47.62
N ALA A 273 -5.90 -23.84 46.72
CA ALA A 273 -6.18 -23.88 45.30
C ALA A 273 -6.14 -22.46 44.70
N VAL A 274 -5.63 -22.41 43.55
CA VAL A 274 -5.89 -21.57 42.42
C VAL A 274 -7.29 -20.98 42.38
N GLN A 275 -7.39 -19.66 42.21
CA GLN A 275 -8.51 -19.06 41.48
C GLN A 275 -8.00 -17.92 40.61
N ASP A 276 -8.21 -18.15 39.36
CA ASP A 276 -8.11 -17.36 38.15
C ASP A 276 -9.12 -16.19 38.25
N GLU A 277 -8.65 -14.96 38.23
CA GLU A 277 -9.51 -13.79 38.04
C GLU A 277 -9.17 -13.16 36.67
N THR A 278 -10.01 -13.50 35.70
CA THR A 278 -10.13 -12.83 34.42
C THR A 278 -10.54 -11.38 34.60
N LEU A 279 -9.63 -10.44 34.38
CA LEU A 279 -9.92 -9.02 34.27
C LEU A 279 -10.59 -8.71 32.93
N ASN A 280 -11.88 -8.45 33.02
CA ASN A 280 -12.71 -7.88 31.96
C ASN A 280 -12.27 -6.45 31.71
N VAL A 281 -11.71 -6.14 30.53
CA VAL A 281 -11.40 -4.78 30.11
C VAL A 281 -12.62 -4.21 29.39
N ASP A 282 -13.27 -3.29 30.08
CA ASP A 282 -14.38 -2.49 29.58
C ASP A 282 -13.90 -1.51 28.49
N LEU A 283 -14.37 -1.71 27.27
CA LEU A 283 -14.14 -0.83 26.13
C LEU A 283 -15.11 0.35 26.21
N SER A 284 -14.68 1.45 26.83
CA SER A 284 -15.43 2.70 26.76
C SER A 284 -15.34 3.34 25.38
N LEU A 285 -16.48 3.38 24.70
CA LEU A 285 -16.76 4.11 23.48
C LEU A 285 -16.51 5.61 23.68
N ILE A 286 -15.53 6.14 22.98
CA ILE A 286 -15.32 7.58 22.85
C ILE A 286 -16.36 8.12 21.86
N HIS A 287 -17.37 8.78 22.36
CA HIS A 287 -18.29 9.59 21.56
C HIS A 287 -17.57 10.84 21.06
N ILE A 288 -17.33 10.91 19.75
CA ILE A 288 -16.90 12.12 19.06
C ILE A 288 -18.17 12.91 18.73
N SER A 289 -18.39 14.03 19.43
CA SER A 289 -19.48 14.97 19.15
C SER A 289 -19.17 15.80 17.91
N GLU A 290 -20.08 15.80 16.93
CA GLU A 290 -20.09 16.69 15.78
C GLU A 290 -20.18 18.18 16.16
N PRO A 291 -19.46 19.08 15.46
CA PRO A 291 -19.61 20.51 15.68
C PRO A 291 -20.85 21.04 14.97
N THR A 292 -21.76 21.57 15.74
CA THR A 292 -23.00 22.26 15.30
C THR A 292 -22.66 23.47 14.43
N ARG A 293 -23.11 23.44 13.18
CA ARG A 293 -23.04 24.56 12.21
C ARG A 293 -24.05 25.64 12.62
N ARG A 294 -23.58 26.77 13.14
CA ARG A 294 -24.39 27.99 13.28
C ARG A 294 -24.59 28.65 11.91
N ARG A 295 -25.85 28.80 11.56
CA ARG A 295 -26.30 29.72 10.51
C ARG A 295 -26.35 31.14 11.09
N GLY A 296 -25.74 32.08 10.38
CA GLY A 296 -25.91 33.51 10.46
C GLY A 296 -25.74 34.07 9.07
#